data_33aa3ea6baa3ad915712fe64baa4bdb3
#
_entry.id   33aa3ea6baa3ad915712fe64baa4bdb3
#
_cell.length_a   1.000
_cell.length_b   1.000
_cell.length_c   1.000
_cell.angle_alpha   90.00
_cell.angle_beta   90.00
_cell.angle_gamma   90.00
#
_symmetry.space_group_name_H-M   'P 1'
#
loop_
_entity.id
_entity.type
_entity.pdbx_description
1 polymer ?
#
loop_
_entity_poly.entity_id
_entity_poly.type
_entity_poly.pdbx_seq_one_letter_code
_entity_poly.pdbx_strand_id
1 'polypeptide(L)'
;MVVAMALLVIGCCLALVFDRLWLDNAQVELQAAAEASALAGAAQLATDERLNPKPVDLITPAREAAKSLATRNYAVGSSVSLQDQDILVGTIQMDPDNEHAELVEETERPTTVVVKAARTKGRGNPVALFFQELTGRSSGNAMAIAEASVDNRIIGVQPNTGSPVPAIPMSILYTHPDPRRLDTWQRQIEMRLGVDNYSVDPVTNEIVPGPDGIPEILLHTAALADSEEDSKKVNLLTADVGNGLKESRVAEQLQNGWTVDDLKSFGEEFRTDQGPQTLDVDAAMIGAIQDELRNLIGQTRICTLYIDHKSTNHTLGQAAVVSLVAIRILAVTETGAQKLQITAQPSVIATRTALLERQDAAWIGGESDGPSNPYIYKLFLSH
;
A
#
# COMPACT_ATOMS: atom_id res chain seq x y z
N MET A 1 -1.89 30.28 -61.00
CA MET A 1 -0.56 30.07 -60.30
C MET A 1 -0.62 30.44 -58.82
N VAL A 2 -1.08 31.66 -58.43
CA VAL A 2 -1.13 32.09 -57.03
C VAL A 2 -1.99 31.19 -56.12
N VAL A 3 -3.19 30.80 -56.56
CA VAL A 3 -4.08 29.92 -55.79
C VAL A 3 -3.46 28.52 -55.57
N ALA A 4 -2.81 27.94 -56.56
CA ALA A 4 -2.17 26.66 -56.43
C ALA A 4 -0.97 26.73 -55.43
N MET A 5 -0.23 27.81 -55.45
CA MET A 5 0.88 28.04 -54.51
C MET A 5 0.37 28.27 -53.08
N ALA A 6 -0.73 28.97 -52.90
CA ALA A 6 -1.38 29.16 -51.60
C ALA A 6 -1.90 27.82 -51.03
N LEU A 7 -2.53 26.98 -51.83
CA LEU A 7 -3.00 25.65 -51.44
C LEU A 7 -1.83 24.73 -51.03
N LEU A 8 -0.71 24.78 -51.76
CA LEU A 8 0.48 24.01 -51.45
C LEU A 8 1.07 24.44 -50.08
N VAL A 9 1.18 25.75 -49.84
CA VAL A 9 1.67 26.27 -48.53
C VAL A 9 0.75 25.86 -47.40
N ILE A 10 -0.58 26.00 -47.58
CA ILE A 10 -1.56 25.56 -46.58
C ILE A 10 -1.42 24.05 -46.33
N GLY A 11 -1.29 23.23 -47.36
CA GLY A 11 -1.09 21.78 -47.25
C GLY A 11 0.17 21.43 -46.47
N CYS A 12 1.29 22.10 -46.73
CA CYS A 12 2.54 21.90 -45.98
C CYS A 12 2.40 22.31 -44.51
N CYS A 13 1.73 23.42 -44.22
CA CYS A 13 1.48 23.83 -42.85
C CYS A 13 0.61 22.82 -42.10
N LEU A 14 -0.45 22.33 -42.71
CA LEU A 14 -1.32 21.30 -42.12
C LEU A 14 -0.56 19.99 -41.88
N ALA A 15 0.28 19.55 -42.82
CA ALA A 15 1.11 18.37 -42.66
C ALA A 15 2.04 18.46 -41.44
N LEU A 16 2.70 19.62 -41.25
CA LEU A 16 3.56 19.88 -40.09
C LEU A 16 2.77 19.86 -38.79
N VAL A 17 1.56 20.44 -38.77
CA VAL A 17 0.69 20.45 -37.57
C VAL A 17 0.24 19.03 -37.24
N PHE A 18 -0.15 18.22 -38.22
CA PHE A 18 -0.55 16.84 -37.98
C PHE A 18 0.60 15.99 -37.45
N ASP A 19 1.79 16.06 -38.05
CA ASP A 19 2.96 15.33 -37.56
C ASP A 19 3.34 15.76 -36.14
N ARG A 20 3.21 17.06 -35.81
CA ARG A 20 3.45 17.56 -34.46
C ARG A 20 2.43 17.01 -33.45
N LEU A 21 1.14 17.12 -33.74
CA LEU A 21 0.07 16.57 -32.89
C LEU A 21 0.23 15.07 -32.69
N TRP A 22 0.69 14.34 -33.70
CA TRP A 22 0.96 12.91 -33.60
C TRP A 22 2.11 12.60 -32.61
N LEU A 23 3.18 13.39 -32.63
CA LEU A 23 4.27 13.28 -31.67
C LEU A 23 3.84 13.66 -30.26
N ASP A 24 3.02 14.69 -30.10
CA ASP A 24 2.49 15.09 -28.80
C ASP A 24 1.56 13.99 -28.24
N ASN A 25 0.73 13.37 -29.09
CA ASN A 25 -0.08 12.21 -28.66
C ASN A 25 0.82 11.03 -28.23
N ALA A 26 1.88 10.71 -29.01
CA ALA A 26 2.84 9.67 -28.64
C ALA A 26 3.48 9.94 -27.26
N GLN A 27 3.78 11.21 -26.96
CA GLN A 27 4.35 11.60 -25.68
C GLN A 27 3.36 11.40 -24.53
N VAL A 28 2.08 11.75 -24.70
CA VAL A 28 1.03 11.54 -23.70
C VAL A 28 0.84 10.04 -23.42
N GLU A 29 0.79 9.21 -24.46
CA GLU A 29 0.67 7.74 -24.31
C GLU A 29 1.91 7.15 -23.63
N LEU A 30 3.11 7.62 -23.93
CA LEU A 30 4.36 7.22 -23.25
C LEU A 30 4.37 7.67 -21.79
N GLN A 31 3.84 8.87 -21.49
CA GLN A 31 3.74 9.36 -20.13
C GLN A 31 2.83 8.45 -19.29
N ALA A 32 1.64 8.13 -19.80
CA ALA A 32 0.73 7.19 -19.13
C ALA A 32 1.36 5.81 -18.91
N ALA A 33 2.11 5.31 -19.91
CA ALA A 33 2.83 4.04 -19.79
C ALA A 33 3.96 4.10 -18.74
N ALA A 34 4.72 5.20 -18.70
CA ALA A 34 5.79 5.41 -17.71
C ALA A 34 5.22 5.49 -16.29
N GLU A 35 4.15 6.28 -16.08
CA GLU A 35 3.47 6.42 -14.79
C GLU A 35 2.91 5.09 -14.28
N ALA A 36 2.19 4.36 -15.13
CA ALA A 36 1.67 3.04 -14.79
C ALA A 36 2.80 2.06 -14.42
N SER A 37 3.91 2.08 -15.19
CA SER A 37 5.06 1.21 -14.97
C SER A 37 5.81 1.58 -13.68
N ALA A 38 6.00 2.87 -13.40
CA ALA A 38 6.61 3.34 -12.18
C ALA A 38 5.79 2.95 -10.94
N LEU A 39 4.46 3.13 -10.98
CA LEU A 39 3.54 2.69 -9.92
C LEU A 39 3.59 1.18 -9.70
N ALA A 40 3.63 0.38 -10.79
CA ALA A 40 3.72 -1.07 -10.68
C ALA A 40 5.04 -1.52 -10.04
N GLY A 41 6.15 -0.90 -10.44
CA GLY A 41 7.46 -1.14 -9.82
C GLY A 41 7.49 -0.72 -8.36
N ALA A 42 7.01 0.48 -8.04
CA ALA A 42 6.99 0.99 -6.67
C ALA A 42 6.07 0.16 -5.75
N ALA A 43 4.98 -0.41 -6.27
CA ALA A 43 4.13 -1.32 -5.50
C ALA A 43 4.88 -2.57 -5.00
N GLN A 44 5.87 -3.05 -5.75
CA GLN A 44 6.73 -4.18 -5.34
C GLN A 44 7.72 -3.80 -4.23
N LEU A 45 7.90 -2.51 -3.98
CA LEU A 45 8.72 -2.04 -2.87
C LEU A 45 7.98 -2.07 -1.52
N ALA A 46 6.66 -2.21 -1.51
CA ALA A 46 5.82 -2.29 -0.30
C ALA A 46 5.22 -3.70 -0.17
N THR A 47 6.07 -4.69 0.10
CA THR A 47 5.69 -6.09 0.26
C THR A 47 6.10 -6.63 1.63
N ASP A 48 5.57 -7.80 2.01
CA ASP A 48 5.85 -8.47 3.28
C ASP A 48 7.35 -8.76 3.48
N GLU A 49 8.11 -8.86 2.40
CA GLU A 49 9.57 -9.05 2.42
C GLU A 49 10.31 -7.95 3.21
N ARG A 50 9.72 -6.75 3.32
CA ARG A 50 10.26 -5.68 4.18
C ARG A 50 10.26 -5.99 5.67
N LEU A 51 9.41 -6.92 6.10
CA LEU A 51 9.32 -7.36 7.50
C LEU A 51 10.34 -8.43 7.83
N ASN A 52 10.99 -9.01 6.81
CA ASN A 52 12.04 -10.00 7.00
C ASN A 52 13.30 -9.30 7.54
N PRO A 53 13.93 -9.83 8.62
CA PRO A 53 15.17 -9.26 9.15
C PRO A 53 16.38 -9.49 8.24
N LYS A 54 16.28 -10.40 7.29
CA LYS A 54 17.33 -10.65 6.31
C LYS A 54 17.12 -9.74 5.11
N PRO A 55 18.21 -9.20 4.52
CA PRO A 55 18.11 -8.45 3.26
C PRO A 55 17.44 -9.31 2.18
N VAL A 56 16.44 -8.77 1.53
CA VAL A 56 15.74 -9.39 0.40
C VAL A 56 15.86 -8.49 -0.83
N ASP A 57 15.98 -9.11 -1.99
CA ASP A 57 16.03 -8.39 -3.25
C ASP A 57 14.65 -7.83 -3.60
N LEU A 58 14.46 -6.53 -3.42
CA LEU A 58 13.27 -5.78 -3.82
C LEU A 58 13.43 -5.14 -5.21
N ILE A 59 14.66 -5.05 -5.72
CA ILE A 59 14.96 -4.33 -6.96
C ILE A 59 14.52 -5.13 -8.18
N THR A 60 14.88 -6.42 -8.22
CA THR A 60 14.54 -7.30 -9.36
C THR A 60 13.03 -7.41 -9.56
N PRO A 61 12.20 -7.72 -8.53
CA PRO A 61 10.74 -7.75 -8.68
C PRO A 61 10.15 -6.41 -9.12
N ALA A 62 10.67 -5.28 -8.61
CA ALA A 62 10.22 -3.95 -9.01
C ALA A 62 10.49 -3.66 -10.49
N ARG A 63 11.68 -3.99 -10.98
CA ARG A 63 12.04 -3.86 -12.41
C ARG A 63 11.17 -4.75 -13.31
N GLU A 64 10.94 -6.00 -12.91
CA GLU A 64 10.11 -6.94 -13.68
C GLU A 64 8.65 -6.49 -13.72
N ALA A 65 8.09 -6.02 -12.61
CA ALA A 65 6.73 -5.50 -12.57
C ALA A 65 6.57 -4.27 -13.48
N ALA A 66 7.53 -3.34 -13.43
CA ALA A 66 7.54 -2.17 -14.32
C ALA A 66 7.59 -2.56 -15.80
N LYS A 67 8.47 -3.50 -16.20
CA LYS A 67 8.55 -4.01 -17.58
C LYS A 67 7.27 -4.72 -17.99
N SER A 68 6.75 -5.59 -17.15
CA SER A 68 5.52 -6.34 -17.43
C SER A 68 4.35 -5.40 -17.72
N LEU A 69 4.20 -4.34 -16.89
CA LEU A 69 3.12 -3.39 -17.11
C LEU A 69 3.35 -2.50 -18.31
N ALA A 70 4.60 -2.10 -18.60
CA ALA A 70 4.93 -1.35 -19.82
C ALA A 70 4.47 -2.09 -21.08
N THR A 71 4.69 -3.40 -21.16
CA THR A 71 4.31 -4.20 -22.35
C THR A 71 2.81 -4.27 -22.59
N ARG A 72 2.00 -4.03 -21.57
CA ARG A 72 0.52 -3.97 -21.66
C ARG A 72 0.01 -2.60 -22.11
N ASN A 73 0.88 -1.58 -22.11
CA ASN A 73 0.58 -0.24 -22.58
C ASN A 73 1.07 -0.05 -24.01
N TYR A 74 0.34 0.76 -24.77
CA TYR A 74 0.66 1.05 -26.17
C TYR A 74 0.95 2.53 -26.34
N ALA A 75 1.93 2.81 -27.20
CA ALA A 75 2.20 4.16 -27.66
C ALA A 75 2.28 4.14 -29.19
N VAL A 76 1.39 4.90 -29.83
CA VAL A 76 1.27 4.98 -31.30
C VAL A 76 1.10 3.59 -31.91
N GLY A 77 0.18 2.79 -31.35
CA GLY A 77 -0.18 1.45 -31.83
C GLY A 77 0.88 0.37 -31.62
N SER A 78 1.94 0.63 -30.88
CA SER A 78 2.97 -0.37 -30.54
C SER A 78 3.15 -0.48 -29.03
N SER A 79 3.36 -1.71 -28.56
CA SER A 79 3.65 -1.98 -27.13
C SER A 79 4.91 -1.23 -26.68
N VAL A 80 4.86 -0.70 -25.46
CA VAL A 80 6.00 -0.01 -24.83
C VAL A 80 6.94 -1.06 -24.24
N SER A 81 8.22 -1.01 -24.62
CA SER A 81 9.26 -1.89 -24.09
C SER A 81 10.28 -1.09 -23.29
N LEU A 82 10.56 -1.54 -22.07
CA LEU A 82 11.58 -0.98 -21.19
C LEU A 82 12.79 -1.92 -21.10
N GLN A 83 13.97 -1.34 -21.06
CA GLN A 83 15.23 -2.02 -20.76
C GLN A 83 15.59 -1.81 -19.28
N ASP A 84 16.53 -2.59 -18.73
CA ASP A 84 16.95 -2.44 -17.32
C ASP A 84 17.45 -1.04 -16.98
N GLN A 85 18.20 -0.43 -17.90
CA GLN A 85 18.71 0.94 -17.78
C GLN A 85 17.61 2.03 -17.82
N ASP A 86 16.39 1.66 -18.16
CA ASP A 86 15.23 2.57 -18.19
C ASP A 86 14.50 2.63 -16.84
N ILE A 87 14.88 1.76 -15.94
CA ILE A 87 14.21 1.58 -14.64
C ILE A 87 15.26 1.72 -13.53
N LEU A 88 15.26 2.87 -12.87
CA LEU A 88 16.11 3.12 -11.71
C LEU A 88 15.28 2.84 -10.45
N VAL A 89 15.87 2.12 -9.50
CA VAL A 89 15.25 1.76 -8.22
C VAL A 89 16.18 2.19 -7.11
N GLY A 90 15.68 3.01 -6.19
CA GLY A 90 16.50 3.56 -5.12
C GLY A 90 15.70 4.38 -4.12
N THR A 91 16.36 5.29 -3.45
CA THR A 91 15.76 6.25 -2.52
C THR A 91 16.13 7.66 -2.95
N ILE A 92 15.17 8.57 -2.92
CA ILE A 92 15.44 9.99 -3.17
C ILE A 92 16.09 10.56 -1.93
N GLN A 93 17.25 11.19 -2.09
CA GLN A 93 17.95 11.92 -1.05
C GLN A 93 18.15 13.37 -1.47
N MET A 94 18.09 14.29 -0.50
CA MET A 94 18.49 15.67 -0.73
C MET A 94 20.01 15.75 -0.74
N ASP A 95 20.58 16.30 -1.80
CA ASP A 95 21.98 16.70 -1.81
C ASP A 95 22.15 17.94 -0.90
N PRO A 96 22.85 17.83 0.23
CA PRO A 96 23.01 18.94 1.17
C PRO A 96 23.74 20.14 0.58
N ASP A 97 24.52 19.94 -0.51
CA ASP A 97 25.32 20.99 -1.13
C ASP A 97 24.58 21.74 -2.25
N ASN A 98 23.56 21.12 -2.87
CA ASN A 98 22.89 21.65 -4.07
C ASN A 98 21.39 21.95 -3.91
N GLU A 99 20.77 21.63 -2.77
CA GLU A 99 19.31 21.72 -2.55
C GLU A 99 18.48 20.98 -3.61
N HIS A 100 19.08 20.00 -4.28
CA HIS A 100 18.42 19.16 -5.27
C HIS A 100 18.21 17.74 -4.75
N ALA A 101 17.05 17.18 -5.08
CA ALA A 101 16.75 15.79 -4.80
C ALA A 101 17.41 14.91 -5.86
N GLU A 102 18.18 13.92 -5.45
CA GLU A 102 18.80 12.93 -6.34
C GLU A 102 18.38 11.51 -5.95
N LEU A 103 18.15 10.67 -6.95
CA LEU A 103 17.89 9.26 -6.73
C LEU A 103 19.23 8.55 -6.48
N VAL A 104 19.40 8.03 -5.27
CA VAL A 104 20.52 7.16 -4.89
C VAL A 104 20.06 5.71 -5.03
N GLU A 105 20.75 4.92 -5.84
CA GLU A 105 20.46 3.50 -5.96
C GLU A 105 20.83 2.78 -4.66
N GLU A 106 19.86 2.17 -4.02
CA GLU A 106 20.01 1.38 -2.79
C GLU A 106 19.74 -0.09 -3.03
N THR A 107 20.45 -0.95 -2.31
CA THR A 107 20.29 -2.39 -2.38
C THR A 107 19.41 -2.97 -1.27
N GLU A 108 19.24 -2.26 -0.14
CA GLU A 108 18.55 -2.83 1.03
C GLU A 108 17.07 -2.43 1.16
N ARG A 109 16.75 -1.13 1.07
CA ARG A 109 15.39 -0.62 1.31
C ARG A 109 14.98 0.51 0.36
N PRO A 110 14.92 0.27 -0.95
CA PRO A 110 14.53 1.30 -1.90
C PRO A 110 13.07 1.72 -1.68
N THR A 111 12.79 3.01 -1.94
CA THR A 111 11.45 3.60 -1.76
C THR A 111 10.88 4.18 -3.03
N THR A 112 11.69 4.28 -4.10
CA THR A 112 11.34 5.00 -5.32
C THR A 112 11.73 4.22 -6.56
N VAL A 113 10.88 4.28 -7.57
CA VAL A 113 11.12 3.75 -8.92
C VAL A 113 10.95 4.86 -9.92
N VAL A 114 11.98 5.10 -10.73
CA VAL A 114 11.96 6.04 -11.86
C VAL A 114 11.96 5.25 -13.16
N VAL A 115 11.00 5.53 -14.03
CA VAL A 115 10.85 4.87 -15.33
C VAL A 115 11.00 5.87 -16.46
N LYS A 116 11.84 5.55 -17.45
CA LYS A 116 12.04 6.31 -18.68
C LYS A 116 11.51 5.53 -19.87
N ALA A 117 10.30 5.85 -20.32
CA ALA A 117 9.73 5.31 -21.54
C ALA A 117 10.16 6.13 -22.77
N ALA A 118 10.66 5.50 -23.81
CA ALA A 118 11.15 6.24 -24.98
C ALA A 118 10.95 5.50 -26.31
N ARG A 119 10.54 6.25 -27.32
CA ARG A 119 10.53 5.87 -28.72
C ARG A 119 11.45 6.79 -29.49
N THR A 120 12.66 6.34 -29.79
CA THR A 120 13.72 7.17 -30.35
C THR A 120 14.46 6.45 -31.46
N LYS A 121 15.08 7.21 -32.35
CA LYS A 121 15.97 6.66 -33.39
C LYS A 121 17.13 5.86 -32.80
N GLY A 122 17.69 6.31 -31.68
CA GLY A 122 18.78 5.62 -31.00
C GLY A 122 18.40 4.24 -30.48
N ARG A 123 17.11 4.00 -30.22
CA ARG A 123 16.55 2.70 -29.81
C ARG A 123 16.01 1.87 -30.97
N GLY A 124 16.06 2.37 -32.20
CA GLY A 124 15.51 1.70 -33.37
C GLY A 124 13.97 1.64 -33.43
N ASN A 125 13.27 2.39 -32.53
CA ASN A 125 11.81 2.39 -32.43
C ASN A 125 11.17 3.79 -32.48
N PRO A 126 11.64 4.73 -33.35
CA PRO A 126 11.10 6.07 -33.40
C PRO A 126 9.63 6.07 -33.82
N VAL A 127 8.93 7.16 -33.55
CA VAL A 127 7.56 7.41 -34.01
C VAL A 127 7.58 7.72 -35.49
N ALA A 128 6.92 6.91 -36.33
CA ALA A 128 6.77 7.20 -37.75
C ALA A 128 5.88 8.43 -37.97
N LEU A 129 6.27 9.28 -38.93
CA LEU A 129 5.49 10.46 -39.33
C LEU A 129 4.75 10.21 -40.65
N PHE A 130 3.60 10.87 -40.80
CA PHE A 130 2.73 10.64 -41.97
C PHE A 130 3.17 11.38 -43.23
N PHE A 131 3.76 12.57 -43.06
CA PHE A 131 4.01 13.47 -44.18
C PHE A 131 5.49 13.63 -44.48
N GLN A 132 6.24 12.50 -44.49
CA GLN A 132 7.68 12.51 -44.74
C GLN A 132 8.07 13.14 -46.09
N GLU A 133 7.26 12.94 -47.13
CA GLU A 133 7.51 13.51 -48.46
C GLU A 133 7.43 15.01 -48.52
N LEU A 134 6.61 15.62 -47.63
CA LEU A 134 6.46 17.08 -47.51
C LEU A 134 7.42 17.71 -46.52
N THR A 135 7.69 17.00 -45.43
CA THR A 135 8.50 17.52 -44.31
C THR A 135 9.97 17.12 -44.36
N GLY A 136 10.31 16.14 -45.21
CA GLY A 136 11.66 15.55 -45.29
C GLY A 136 12.04 14.72 -44.06
N ARG A 137 11.09 14.46 -43.14
CA ARG A 137 11.31 13.71 -41.91
C ARG A 137 10.43 12.46 -41.87
N SER A 138 11.04 11.28 -41.80
CA SER A 138 10.35 10.00 -41.76
C SER A 138 9.89 9.60 -40.33
N SER A 139 10.50 10.20 -39.30
CA SER A 139 10.22 9.83 -37.92
C SER A 139 10.62 10.95 -36.95
N GLY A 140 10.00 10.93 -35.78
CA GLY A 140 10.32 11.78 -34.62
C GLY A 140 10.64 10.96 -33.36
N ASN A 141 11.22 11.62 -32.36
CA ASN A 141 11.48 11.03 -31.06
C ASN A 141 10.42 11.51 -30.07
N ALA A 142 9.96 10.59 -29.23
CA ALA A 142 9.10 10.87 -28.09
C ALA A 142 9.68 10.16 -26.84
N MET A 143 9.59 10.82 -25.68
CA MET A 143 10.14 10.31 -24.42
C MET A 143 9.33 10.85 -23.25
N ALA A 144 9.14 10.02 -22.25
CA ALA A 144 8.49 10.36 -21.01
C ALA A 144 9.27 9.79 -19.82
N ILE A 145 9.22 10.47 -18.68
CA ILE A 145 9.80 10.01 -17.42
C ILE A 145 8.71 10.13 -16.37
N ALA A 146 8.60 9.09 -15.54
CA ALA A 146 7.72 9.10 -14.39
C ALA A 146 8.44 8.51 -13.18
N GLU A 147 8.09 9.02 -12.03
CA GLU A 147 8.59 8.61 -10.73
C GLU A 147 7.44 8.21 -9.84
N ALA A 148 7.58 7.08 -9.14
CA ALA A 148 6.63 6.65 -8.13
C ALA A 148 7.36 6.22 -6.87
N SER A 149 6.80 6.58 -5.72
CA SER A 149 7.39 6.32 -4.42
C SER A 149 6.41 5.67 -3.47
N VAL A 150 6.96 4.96 -2.47
CA VAL A 150 6.23 4.46 -1.30
C VAL A 150 6.73 5.18 -0.06
N ASP A 151 5.79 5.58 0.82
CA ASP A 151 6.08 6.28 2.06
C ASP A 151 5.33 5.63 3.22
N ASN A 152 6.01 5.39 4.32
CA ASN A 152 5.48 4.73 5.52
C ASN A 152 5.38 5.64 6.75
N ARG A 153 5.52 6.95 6.59
CA ARG A 153 5.31 7.94 7.67
C ARG A 153 3.82 8.21 7.86
N ILE A 154 3.12 7.16 8.27
CA ILE A 154 1.67 7.12 8.35
C ILE A 154 1.22 7.69 9.69
N ILE A 155 0.39 8.72 9.66
CA ILE A 155 -0.25 9.33 10.83
C ILE A 155 -1.70 8.89 11.01
N GLY A 156 -2.28 8.17 10.05
CA GLY A 156 -3.66 7.73 10.09
C GLY A 156 -4.15 7.20 8.75
N VAL A 157 -5.46 7.08 8.63
CA VAL A 157 -6.14 6.66 7.40
C VAL A 157 -7.38 7.50 7.14
N GLN A 158 -7.69 7.71 5.87
CA GLN A 158 -8.87 8.47 5.42
C GLN A 158 -9.50 7.79 4.20
N PRO A 159 -10.78 7.43 4.25
CA PRO A 159 -11.48 6.92 3.09
C PRO A 159 -11.68 8.02 2.05
N ASN A 160 -11.66 7.64 0.77
CA ASN A 160 -11.99 8.52 -0.33
C ASN A 160 -13.30 8.06 -0.99
N THR A 161 -13.93 8.92 -1.78
CA THR A 161 -15.14 8.59 -2.52
C THR A 161 -14.91 7.36 -3.41
N GLY A 162 -15.64 6.26 -3.13
CA GLY A 162 -15.48 4.98 -3.83
C GLY A 162 -14.27 4.15 -3.44
N SER A 163 -13.50 4.56 -2.41
CA SER A 163 -12.33 3.84 -1.93
C SER A 163 -12.31 3.80 -0.39
N PRO A 164 -12.98 2.82 0.23
CA PRO A 164 -12.93 2.64 1.68
C PRO A 164 -11.52 2.29 2.14
N VAL A 165 -11.23 2.55 3.41
CA VAL A 165 -9.98 2.10 4.03
C VAL A 165 -10.03 0.57 4.12
N PRO A 166 -9.00 -0.17 3.67
CA PRO A 166 -8.95 -1.64 3.78
C PRO A 166 -8.68 -2.08 5.23
N ALA A 167 -9.49 -1.59 6.16
CA ALA A 167 -9.36 -1.82 7.58
C ALA A 167 -10.55 -2.62 8.12
N ILE A 168 -10.33 -3.31 9.23
CA ILE A 168 -11.36 -4.08 9.93
C ILE A 168 -11.52 -3.55 11.36
N PRO A 169 -12.72 -3.68 11.96
CA PRO A 169 -13.02 -3.15 13.28
C PRO A 169 -12.45 -4.07 14.38
N MET A 170 -11.16 -4.35 14.30
CA MET A 170 -10.44 -5.21 15.25
C MET A 170 -9.29 -4.44 15.88
N SER A 171 -9.14 -4.61 17.19
CA SER A 171 -8.08 -4.01 17.98
C SER A 171 -7.27 -5.08 18.69
N ILE A 172 -5.96 -5.06 18.49
CA ILE A 172 -5.01 -6.07 18.99
C ILE A 172 -4.25 -5.47 20.17
N LEU A 173 -4.03 -6.26 21.22
CA LEU A 173 -3.26 -5.83 22.39
C LEU A 173 -1.80 -5.58 22.01
N TYR A 174 -1.35 -4.31 22.07
CA TYR A 174 0.01 -3.93 21.72
C TYR A 174 1.01 -4.39 22.78
N THR A 175 0.85 -3.94 24.01
CA THR A 175 1.72 -4.24 25.15
C THR A 175 0.90 -4.42 26.42
N HIS A 176 1.49 -5.02 27.45
CA HIS A 176 0.83 -5.22 28.73
C HIS A 176 1.84 -5.06 29.88
N PRO A 177 1.44 -4.45 31.04
CA PRO A 177 2.32 -4.28 32.19
C PRO A 177 2.81 -5.59 32.82
N ASP A 178 2.02 -6.67 32.75
CA ASP A 178 2.45 -7.99 33.22
C ASP A 178 3.42 -8.61 32.21
N PRO A 179 4.70 -8.83 32.56
CA PRO A 179 5.70 -9.39 31.65
C PRO A 179 5.42 -10.85 31.26
N ARG A 180 4.49 -11.53 31.95
CA ARG A 180 4.07 -12.91 31.61
C ARG A 180 3.06 -12.95 30.46
N ARG A 181 2.47 -11.81 30.05
CA ARG A 181 1.62 -11.69 28.87
C ARG A 181 2.51 -11.69 27.62
N LEU A 182 2.80 -12.90 27.12
CA LEU A 182 3.62 -13.09 25.91
C LEU A 182 2.81 -12.99 24.61
N ASP A 183 1.49 -12.92 24.72
CA ASP A 183 0.50 -12.87 23.65
C ASP A 183 0.22 -11.45 23.11
N THR A 184 1.05 -10.46 23.46
CA THR A 184 0.97 -9.09 22.96
C THR A 184 1.68 -8.96 21.60
N TRP A 185 1.23 -7.99 20.79
CA TRP A 185 1.89 -7.66 19.51
C TRP A 185 3.39 -7.44 19.69
N GLN A 186 3.76 -6.60 20.63
CA GLN A 186 5.15 -6.29 20.92
C GLN A 186 6.00 -7.55 21.20
N ARG A 187 5.48 -8.47 22.01
CA ARG A 187 6.22 -9.70 22.36
C ARG A 187 6.31 -10.64 21.18
N GLN A 188 5.20 -10.95 20.55
CA GLN A 188 5.17 -11.95 19.49
C GLN A 188 5.84 -11.47 18.21
N ILE A 189 5.60 -10.20 17.82
CA ILE A 189 6.04 -9.67 16.54
C ILE A 189 7.35 -8.88 16.65
N GLU A 190 7.36 -7.76 17.39
CA GLU A 190 8.53 -6.86 17.42
C GLU A 190 9.73 -7.49 18.11
N MET A 191 9.51 -8.26 19.19
CA MET A 191 10.55 -9.04 19.87
C MET A 191 10.75 -10.44 19.28
N ARG A 192 9.97 -10.81 18.26
CA ARG A 192 10.06 -12.08 17.51
C ARG A 192 9.98 -13.33 18.42
N LEU A 193 9.11 -13.30 19.42
CA LEU A 193 8.83 -14.42 20.31
C LEU A 193 7.66 -15.30 19.81
N GLY A 194 7.00 -14.88 18.72
CA GLY A 194 5.94 -15.64 18.05
C GLY A 194 6.47 -16.87 17.34
N VAL A 195 5.55 -17.70 16.91
CA VAL A 195 5.85 -18.85 16.05
C VAL A 195 5.98 -18.40 14.60
N ASP A 196 6.62 -19.19 13.74
CA ASP A 196 6.79 -18.94 12.31
C ASP A 196 6.55 -20.28 11.60
N ASN A 197 5.26 -20.57 11.35
CA ASN A 197 4.77 -21.85 10.84
C ASN A 197 4.15 -21.76 9.45
N TYR A 198 3.90 -20.57 8.96
CA TYR A 198 3.24 -20.35 7.68
C TYR A 198 4.06 -19.42 6.81
N SER A 199 3.85 -19.57 5.53
CA SER A 199 4.35 -18.65 4.51
C SER A 199 3.26 -18.38 3.48
N VAL A 200 3.45 -17.36 2.65
CA VAL A 200 2.51 -17.03 1.59
C VAL A 200 3.24 -17.13 0.26
N ASP A 201 2.72 -17.95 -0.64
CA ASP A 201 3.24 -18.03 -2.00
C ASP A 201 3.00 -16.69 -2.72
N PRO A 202 4.07 -15.98 -3.17
CA PRO A 202 3.92 -14.65 -3.76
C PRO A 202 3.24 -14.66 -5.13
N VAL A 203 3.11 -15.81 -5.78
CA VAL A 203 2.50 -15.96 -7.11
C VAL A 203 1.03 -16.32 -6.99
N THR A 204 0.70 -17.33 -6.17
CA THR A 204 -0.67 -17.83 -6.01
C THR A 204 -1.42 -17.10 -4.88
N ASN A 205 -0.70 -16.42 -3.99
CA ASN A 205 -1.21 -15.83 -2.75
C ASN A 205 -1.85 -16.86 -1.81
N GLU A 206 -1.47 -18.13 -1.95
CA GLU A 206 -1.93 -19.21 -1.09
C GLU A 206 -1.09 -19.30 0.19
N ILE A 207 -1.76 -19.62 1.29
CA ILE A 207 -1.12 -19.88 2.58
C ILE A 207 -0.58 -21.32 2.56
N VAL A 208 0.71 -21.47 2.76
CA VAL A 208 1.38 -22.77 2.79
C VAL A 208 2.08 -22.98 4.13
N PRO A 209 2.18 -24.23 4.63
CA PRO A 209 2.97 -24.52 5.81
C PRO A 209 4.46 -24.30 5.54
N GLY A 210 5.15 -23.70 6.51
CA GLY A 210 6.58 -23.47 6.46
C GLY A 210 6.99 -22.06 6.88
N PRO A 211 8.17 -21.86 7.48
CA PRO A 211 8.61 -20.55 7.94
C PRO A 211 9.00 -19.64 6.77
N ASP A 212 8.66 -18.37 6.87
CA ASP A 212 9.08 -17.31 5.93
C ASP A 212 9.96 -16.23 6.61
N GLY A 213 10.18 -16.35 7.89
CA GLY A 213 10.96 -15.41 8.69
C GLY A 213 10.11 -14.29 9.30
N ILE A 214 8.80 -14.34 9.16
CA ILE A 214 7.85 -13.37 9.71
C ILE A 214 6.99 -14.09 10.75
N PRO A 215 7.15 -13.81 12.07
CA PRO A 215 6.41 -14.54 13.10
C PRO A 215 4.91 -14.24 13.05
N GLU A 216 4.09 -15.25 13.38
CA GLU A 216 2.66 -15.11 13.57
C GLU A 216 2.32 -14.67 14.99
N ILE A 217 1.16 -14.01 15.11
CA ILE A 217 0.50 -13.72 16.39
C ILE A 217 -0.75 -14.58 16.56
N LEU A 218 -0.91 -15.15 17.76
CA LEU A 218 -2.13 -15.83 18.16
C LEU A 218 -3.06 -14.85 18.84
N LEU A 219 -4.22 -14.63 18.23
CA LEU A 219 -5.25 -13.72 18.69
C LEU A 219 -6.36 -14.53 19.33
N HIS A 220 -6.71 -14.18 20.57
CA HIS A 220 -7.72 -14.85 21.37
C HIS A 220 -8.87 -13.89 21.67
N THR A 221 -10.08 -14.35 21.36
CA THR A 221 -11.31 -13.62 21.69
C THR A 221 -11.80 -14.04 23.07
N ALA A 222 -12.49 -13.14 23.80
CA ALA A 222 -13.27 -13.57 24.94
C ALA A 222 -14.51 -14.33 24.46
N ALA A 223 -14.67 -15.57 24.91
CA ALA A 223 -16.02 -16.05 25.07
C ALA A 223 -16.64 -15.34 26.28
N LEU A 224 -17.95 -15.39 26.40
CA LEU A 224 -18.64 -15.11 27.67
C LEU A 224 -17.80 -15.77 28.77
N ALA A 225 -17.11 -14.92 29.55
CA ALA A 225 -16.04 -15.37 30.41
C ALA A 225 -16.62 -16.25 31.51
N ASP A 226 -16.42 -17.56 31.41
CA ASP A 226 -16.78 -18.50 32.47
C ASP A 226 -15.85 -18.37 33.68
N SER A 227 -14.71 -17.67 33.54
CA SER A 227 -13.75 -17.43 34.61
C SER A 227 -12.95 -16.11 34.44
N GLU A 228 -12.53 -15.54 35.56
CA GLU A 228 -11.60 -14.40 35.60
C GLU A 228 -10.26 -14.70 34.90
N GLU A 229 -9.89 -15.97 34.83
CA GLU A 229 -8.63 -16.42 34.24
C GLU A 229 -8.68 -16.43 32.70
N ASP A 230 -9.86 -16.68 32.12
CA ASP A 230 -10.05 -16.62 30.66
C ASP A 230 -10.10 -15.18 30.14
N SER A 231 -10.65 -14.25 30.92
CA SER A 231 -10.63 -12.81 30.57
C SER A 231 -9.22 -12.23 30.51
N LYS A 232 -8.25 -12.83 31.23
CA LYS A 232 -6.83 -12.42 31.25
C LYS A 232 -6.07 -12.86 29.98
N LYS A 233 -6.67 -13.68 29.12
CA LYS A 233 -6.02 -14.17 27.90
C LYS A 233 -6.51 -13.47 26.62
N VAL A 234 -7.49 -12.57 26.75
CA VAL A 234 -8.02 -11.81 25.61
C VAL A 234 -6.97 -10.81 25.15
N ASN A 235 -6.61 -10.90 23.88
CA ASN A 235 -5.71 -9.95 23.23
C ASN A 235 -6.28 -9.37 21.94
N LEU A 236 -7.56 -9.69 21.65
CA LEU A 236 -8.30 -9.21 20.49
C LEU A 236 -9.67 -8.70 20.89
N LEU A 237 -10.01 -7.49 20.50
CA LEU A 237 -11.30 -6.84 20.75
C LEU A 237 -11.92 -6.38 19.44
N THR A 238 -13.26 -6.38 19.36
CA THR A 238 -13.96 -5.63 18.31
C THR A 238 -14.07 -4.19 18.77
N ALA A 239 -13.68 -3.24 17.91
CA ALA A 239 -13.67 -1.82 18.21
C ALA A 239 -14.75 -1.07 17.43
N ASP A 240 -15.45 -0.14 18.07
CA ASP A 240 -16.37 0.77 17.41
C ASP A 240 -15.58 1.88 16.71
N VAL A 241 -15.46 1.76 15.41
CA VAL A 241 -14.86 2.80 14.55
C VAL A 241 -15.93 3.72 13.95
N GLY A 242 -17.16 3.63 14.44
CA GLY A 242 -18.31 4.42 14.08
C GLY A 242 -19.55 3.58 13.80
N ASN A 243 -20.71 4.20 14.05
CA ASN A 243 -22.02 3.59 13.86
C ASN A 243 -22.40 2.45 14.85
N GLY A 244 -21.61 2.22 15.89
CA GLY A 244 -21.89 1.30 17.00
C GLY A 244 -21.50 -0.15 16.72
N LEU A 245 -21.39 -0.92 17.81
CA LEU A 245 -21.03 -2.33 17.83
C LEU A 245 -22.29 -3.21 17.59
N LYS A 246 -22.81 -3.19 16.35
CA LYS A 246 -23.88 -4.10 15.90
C LYS A 246 -23.28 -5.13 14.96
N GLU A 247 -23.68 -6.40 15.11
CA GLU A 247 -23.19 -7.52 14.29
C GLU A 247 -23.24 -7.21 12.79
N SER A 248 -24.38 -6.74 12.28
CA SER A 248 -24.53 -6.40 10.85
C SER A 248 -23.58 -5.29 10.39
N ARG A 249 -23.26 -4.34 11.28
CA ARG A 249 -22.38 -3.23 10.95
C ARG A 249 -20.91 -3.67 10.96
N VAL A 250 -20.54 -4.45 11.97
CA VAL A 250 -19.20 -5.05 12.06
C VAL A 250 -18.95 -5.97 10.86
N ALA A 251 -19.94 -6.79 10.48
CA ALA A 251 -19.86 -7.64 9.29
C ALA A 251 -19.68 -6.83 8.00
N GLU A 252 -20.38 -5.71 7.85
CA GLU A 252 -20.24 -4.80 6.71
C GLU A 252 -18.83 -4.18 6.67
N GLN A 253 -18.28 -3.73 7.81
CA GLN A 253 -16.92 -3.18 7.90
C GLN A 253 -15.84 -4.24 7.63
N LEU A 254 -16.06 -5.50 8.00
CA LEU A 254 -15.16 -6.61 7.65
C LEU A 254 -15.08 -6.81 6.13
N GLN A 255 -16.22 -6.79 5.44
CA GLN A 255 -16.28 -7.01 3.99
C GLN A 255 -15.74 -5.80 3.21
N ASN A 256 -16.20 -4.61 3.54
CA ASN A 256 -16.03 -3.41 2.72
C ASN A 256 -14.91 -2.49 3.21
N GLY A 257 -14.42 -2.68 4.45
CA GLY A 257 -13.53 -1.73 5.10
C GLY A 257 -14.26 -0.53 5.70
N TRP A 258 -13.51 0.48 6.17
CA TRP A 258 -14.08 1.68 6.79
C TRP A 258 -14.43 2.72 5.73
N THR A 259 -15.67 3.16 5.76
CA THR A 259 -16.21 4.17 4.86
C THR A 259 -16.15 5.58 5.47
N VAL A 260 -16.45 6.61 4.68
CA VAL A 260 -16.62 7.98 5.19
C VAL A 260 -17.69 8.04 6.28
N ASP A 261 -18.79 7.26 6.11
CA ASP A 261 -19.88 7.22 7.09
C ASP A 261 -19.44 6.60 8.43
N ASP A 262 -18.53 5.62 8.39
CA ASP A 262 -17.97 5.02 9.62
C ASP A 262 -17.11 6.03 10.39
N LEU A 263 -16.31 6.83 9.69
CA LEU A 263 -15.37 7.74 10.33
C LEU A 263 -15.95 9.15 10.61
N LYS A 264 -17.25 9.37 10.43
CA LYS A 264 -17.87 10.70 10.69
C LYS A 264 -17.63 11.22 12.11
N SER A 265 -17.67 10.34 13.11
CA SER A 265 -17.42 10.70 14.52
C SER A 265 -15.97 11.11 14.79
N PHE A 266 -15.06 10.74 13.91
CA PHE A 266 -13.62 11.06 13.97
C PHE A 266 -13.22 12.20 13.01
N GLY A 267 -14.18 12.90 12.38
CA GLY A 267 -13.91 13.95 11.40
C GLY A 267 -13.57 13.42 10.00
N GLU A 268 -14.12 12.26 9.62
CA GLU A 268 -13.94 11.56 8.34
C GLU A 268 -12.52 10.98 8.13
N GLU A 269 -11.68 10.99 9.17
CA GLU A 269 -10.34 10.40 9.19
C GLU A 269 -10.05 9.74 10.54
N PHE A 270 -9.22 8.71 10.56
CA PHE A 270 -8.76 8.08 11.80
C PHE A 270 -7.26 8.35 11.98
N ARG A 271 -6.90 9.11 13.01
CA ARG A 271 -5.53 9.58 13.26
C ARG A 271 -4.95 8.98 14.52
N THR A 272 -3.64 8.71 14.49
CA THR A 272 -2.87 8.17 15.63
C THR A 272 -1.75 9.09 16.12
N ASP A 273 -1.49 10.19 15.43
CA ASP A 273 -0.46 11.19 15.78
C ASP A 273 -0.91 12.19 16.87
N GLN A 274 -2.21 12.27 17.14
CA GLN A 274 -2.78 13.20 18.13
C GLN A 274 -2.88 12.59 19.53
N GLY A 275 -2.25 11.44 19.76
CA GLY A 275 -2.32 10.68 21.00
C GLY A 275 -3.34 9.53 20.95
N PRO A 276 -3.48 8.76 22.05
CA PRO A 276 -4.34 7.60 22.08
C PRO A 276 -5.81 7.96 21.81
N GLN A 277 -6.43 7.24 20.86
CA GLN A 277 -7.87 7.35 20.58
C GLN A 277 -8.65 6.38 21.47
N THR A 278 -9.66 6.86 22.18
CA THR A 278 -10.52 6.00 23.00
C THR A 278 -11.67 5.47 22.15
N LEU A 279 -11.75 4.15 22.00
CA LEU A 279 -12.82 3.46 21.29
C LEU A 279 -13.66 2.61 22.24
N ASP A 280 -14.97 2.56 22.03
CA ASP A 280 -15.81 1.55 22.65
C ASP A 280 -15.49 0.18 22.04
N VAL A 281 -15.43 -0.86 22.85
CA VAL A 281 -15.03 -2.21 22.42
C VAL A 281 -15.92 -3.29 22.99
N ASP A 282 -16.00 -4.41 22.27
CA ASP A 282 -16.68 -5.63 22.69
C ASP A 282 -15.77 -6.85 22.48
N ALA A 283 -15.51 -7.58 23.54
CA ALA A 283 -14.68 -8.77 23.52
C ALA A 283 -15.42 -10.03 23.00
N ALA A 284 -16.75 -10.04 23.05
CA ALA A 284 -17.59 -11.20 22.67
C ALA A 284 -18.08 -11.14 21.21
N MET A 285 -18.14 -9.95 20.61
CA MET A 285 -18.70 -9.73 19.26
C MET A 285 -18.08 -10.60 18.18
N ILE A 286 -16.79 -10.89 18.28
CA ILE A 286 -16.02 -11.64 17.27
C ILE A 286 -16.60 -13.05 17.03
N GLY A 287 -17.17 -13.67 18.06
CA GLY A 287 -17.85 -14.96 17.92
C GLY A 287 -19.07 -14.94 16.99
N ALA A 288 -19.74 -13.80 16.88
CA ALA A 288 -20.94 -13.65 16.05
C ALA A 288 -20.62 -13.43 14.55
N ILE A 289 -19.39 -13.02 14.23
CA ILE A 289 -18.93 -12.68 12.87
C ILE A 289 -17.86 -13.65 12.34
N GLN A 290 -17.89 -14.89 12.81
CA GLN A 290 -16.90 -15.91 12.49
C GLN A 290 -16.82 -16.23 11.00
N ASP A 291 -17.95 -16.29 10.31
CA ASP A 291 -18.00 -16.63 8.89
C ASP A 291 -17.43 -15.51 8.03
N GLU A 292 -17.68 -14.26 8.40
CA GLU A 292 -17.08 -13.08 7.77
C GLU A 292 -15.55 -13.08 7.92
N LEU A 293 -15.05 -13.44 9.11
CA LEU A 293 -13.60 -13.56 9.35
C LEU A 293 -12.96 -14.67 8.52
N ARG A 294 -13.65 -15.81 8.34
CA ARG A 294 -13.15 -16.90 7.47
C ARG A 294 -13.03 -16.45 6.02
N ASN A 295 -13.92 -15.57 5.55
CA ASN A 295 -13.86 -15.03 4.20
C ASN A 295 -12.67 -14.06 3.99
N LEU A 296 -12.03 -13.62 5.08
CA LEU A 296 -10.83 -12.76 5.04
C LEU A 296 -9.51 -13.55 5.07
N ILE A 297 -9.54 -14.87 5.19
CA ILE A 297 -8.31 -15.70 5.18
C ILE A 297 -7.52 -15.42 3.90
N GLY A 298 -6.22 -15.16 4.04
CA GLY A 298 -5.32 -14.76 2.96
C GLY A 298 -5.33 -13.26 2.62
N GLN A 299 -6.30 -12.49 3.10
CA GLN A 299 -6.40 -11.06 2.81
C GLN A 299 -5.65 -10.22 3.85
N THR A 300 -4.94 -9.21 3.38
CA THR A 300 -4.32 -8.20 4.26
C THR A 300 -5.33 -7.13 4.62
N ARG A 301 -5.42 -6.80 5.91
CA ARG A 301 -6.31 -5.78 6.46
C ARG A 301 -5.60 -4.93 7.51
N ILE A 302 -5.98 -3.66 7.61
CA ILE A 302 -5.51 -2.75 8.66
C ILE A 302 -6.33 -3.02 9.92
N CYS A 303 -5.63 -3.11 11.06
CA CYS A 303 -6.19 -3.21 12.41
C CYS A 303 -5.63 -2.09 13.29
N THR A 304 -6.28 -1.85 14.41
CA THR A 304 -5.77 -0.96 15.47
C THR A 304 -4.97 -1.74 16.51
N LEU A 305 -4.01 -1.05 17.15
CA LEU A 305 -3.32 -1.55 18.34
C LEU A 305 -3.75 -0.75 19.57
N TYR A 306 -4.10 -1.43 20.67
CA TYR A 306 -4.47 -0.81 21.93
C TYR A 306 -3.49 -1.15 23.05
N ILE A 307 -3.34 -0.24 24.03
CA ILE A 307 -2.45 -0.38 25.19
C ILE A 307 -3.17 -0.54 26.54
N ASP A 308 -4.40 -0.09 26.62
CA ASP A 308 -5.20 -0.13 27.84
C ASP A 308 -6.66 -0.44 27.51
N HIS A 309 -7.29 -1.22 28.36
CA HIS A 309 -8.68 -1.59 28.22
C HIS A 309 -9.37 -1.48 29.59
N LYS A 310 -10.41 -0.64 29.66
CA LYS A 310 -11.26 -0.49 30.85
C LYS A 310 -12.59 -1.19 30.60
N SER A 311 -12.78 -2.32 31.25
CA SER A 311 -14.05 -3.04 31.19
C SER A 311 -15.16 -2.26 31.88
N THR A 312 -16.29 -2.10 31.21
CA THR A 312 -17.52 -1.53 31.78
C THR A 312 -18.44 -2.63 32.30
N ASN A 313 -18.41 -3.79 31.62
CA ASN A 313 -19.05 -5.02 32.05
C ASN A 313 -18.22 -6.22 31.56
N HIS A 314 -18.75 -7.45 31.60
CA HIS A 314 -18.00 -8.66 31.23
C HIS A 314 -17.43 -8.66 29.80
N THR A 315 -18.04 -7.95 28.85
CA THR A 315 -17.65 -7.95 27.44
C THR A 315 -17.40 -6.56 26.87
N LEU A 316 -18.16 -5.57 27.34
CA LEU A 316 -18.08 -4.18 26.85
C LEU A 316 -17.09 -3.36 27.66
N GLY A 317 -16.39 -2.45 27.00
CA GLY A 317 -15.43 -1.57 27.63
C GLY A 317 -14.95 -0.46 26.68
N GLN A 318 -13.87 0.17 27.08
CA GLN A 318 -13.18 1.16 26.27
C GLN A 318 -11.71 0.79 26.15
N ALA A 319 -11.14 0.93 24.96
CA ALA A 319 -9.73 0.69 24.69
C ALA A 319 -9.03 1.96 24.20
N ALA A 320 -7.80 2.16 24.67
CA ALA A 320 -6.94 3.24 24.22
C ALA A 320 -6.08 2.77 23.03
N VAL A 321 -6.47 3.16 21.84
CA VAL A 321 -5.77 2.84 20.58
C VAL A 321 -4.64 3.81 20.34
N VAL A 322 -3.45 3.29 20.00
CA VAL A 322 -2.21 4.07 19.84
C VAL A 322 -1.60 3.99 18.45
N SER A 323 -1.92 2.95 17.67
CA SER A 323 -1.30 2.75 16.36
C SER A 323 -2.18 1.93 15.43
N LEU A 324 -1.79 1.90 14.16
CA LEU A 324 -2.35 1.07 13.09
C LEU A 324 -1.30 0.07 12.63
N VAL A 325 -1.75 -1.17 12.35
CA VAL A 325 -0.92 -2.23 11.77
C VAL A 325 -1.67 -2.89 10.63
N ALA A 326 -0.96 -3.55 9.72
CA ALA A 326 -1.60 -4.44 8.77
C ALA A 326 -1.29 -5.89 9.13
N ILE A 327 -2.31 -6.73 9.03
CA ILE A 327 -2.23 -8.16 9.28
C ILE A 327 -2.83 -8.94 8.12
N ARG A 328 -2.34 -10.15 7.91
CA ARG A 328 -2.98 -11.17 7.08
C ARG A 328 -3.54 -12.26 7.99
N ILE A 329 -4.85 -12.55 7.84
CA ILE A 329 -5.49 -13.64 8.58
C ILE A 329 -5.09 -14.95 7.90
N LEU A 330 -4.45 -15.86 8.64
CA LEU A 330 -3.98 -17.15 8.13
C LEU A 330 -4.96 -18.28 8.46
N ALA A 331 -5.54 -18.27 9.66
CA ALA A 331 -6.49 -19.28 10.09
C ALA A 331 -7.47 -18.73 11.12
N VAL A 332 -8.69 -19.25 11.11
CA VAL A 332 -9.75 -19.00 12.11
C VAL A 332 -10.20 -20.33 12.66
N THR A 333 -9.88 -20.61 13.92
CA THR A 333 -10.14 -21.89 14.59
C THR A 333 -11.10 -21.69 15.75
N GLU A 334 -12.13 -22.51 15.84
CA GLU A 334 -13.03 -22.56 16.99
C GLU A 334 -12.42 -23.42 18.08
N THR A 335 -12.21 -22.85 19.27
CA THR A 335 -11.58 -23.53 20.42
C THR A 335 -12.56 -23.91 21.52
N GLY A 336 -13.85 -23.61 21.34
CA GLY A 336 -14.94 -23.92 22.26
C GLY A 336 -16.19 -23.12 21.90
N ALA A 337 -17.29 -23.26 22.64
CA ALA A 337 -18.52 -22.54 22.36
C ALA A 337 -18.25 -21.02 22.27
N GLN A 338 -18.33 -20.45 21.07
CA GLN A 338 -18.08 -19.04 20.75
C GLN A 338 -16.65 -18.51 21.05
N LYS A 339 -15.68 -19.41 21.27
CA LYS A 339 -14.27 -19.04 21.45
C LYS A 339 -13.52 -19.21 20.14
N LEU A 340 -12.95 -18.12 19.63
CA LEU A 340 -12.14 -18.16 18.43
C LEU A 340 -10.66 -17.92 18.76
N GLN A 341 -9.83 -18.67 18.09
CA GLN A 341 -8.41 -18.39 17.95
C GLN A 341 -8.16 -18.02 16.50
N ILE A 342 -7.59 -16.83 16.28
CA ILE A 342 -7.18 -16.37 14.97
C ILE A 342 -5.66 -16.39 14.94
N THR A 343 -5.10 -17.09 13.95
CA THR A 343 -3.69 -16.98 13.61
C THR A 343 -3.56 -15.91 12.55
N ALA A 344 -2.77 -14.89 12.82
CA ALA A 344 -2.51 -13.80 11.90
C ALA A 344 -1.01 -13.52 11.81
N GLN A 345 -0.57 -13.03 10.67
CA GLN A 345 0.81 -12.63 10.42
C GLN A 345 0.84 -11.13 10.15
N PRO A 346 1.84 -10.36 10.65
CA PRO A 346 2.05 -9.00 10.18
C PRO A 346 2.27 -9.01 8.67
N SER A 347 1.67 -8.04 8.00
CA SER A 347 1.73 -7.94 6.54
C SER A 347 1.94 -6.49 6.14
N VAL A 348 2.41 -6.25 4.94
CA VAL A 348 2.56 -4.91 4.39
C VAL A 348 1.39 -4.61 3.44
N ILE A 349 0.83 -3.42 3.59
CA ILE A 349 -0.22 -2.94 2.69
C ILE A 349 0.12 -1.57 2.13
N ALA A 350 0.06 -1.44 0.81
CA ALA A 350 0.13 -0.16 0.13
C ALA A 350 -1.30 0.33 -0.16
N THR A 351 -1.68 1.49 0.36
CA THR A 351 -3.02 2.03 0.18
C THR A 351 -3.02 3.53 -0.11
N ARG A 352 -3.99 3.97 -0.93
CA ARG A 352 -4.23 5.39 -1.20
C ARG A 352 -4.91 6.11 -0.03
N THR A 353 -5.51 5.35 0.87
CA THR A 353 -6.24 5.87 2.02
C THR A 353 -5.35 6.19 3.22
N ALA A 354 -4.07 5.88 3.15
CA ALA A 354 -3.11 6.26 4.17
C ALA A 354 -2.88 7.78 4.20
N LEU A 355 -2.85 8.36 5.40
CA LEU A 355 -2.49 9.75 5.66
C LEU A 355 -1.01 9.82 6.02
N LEU A 356 -0.28 10.66 5.31
CA LEU A 356 1.11 10.97 5.61
C LEU A 356 1.20 12.17 6.55
N GLU A 357 2.24 12.21 7.34
CA GLU A 357 2.62 13.42 8.04
C GLU A 357 2.76 14.56 7.02
N ARG A 358 2.14 15.71 7.30
CA ARG A 358 2.17 16.86 6.38
C ARG A 358 3.61 17.29 6.17
N GLN A 359 4.06 17.16 4.94
CA GLN A 359 5.33 17.73 4.52
C GLN A 359 5.09 19.16 4.05
N ASP A 360 5.77 20.09 4.66
CA ASP A 360 6.09 21.33 3.96
C ASP A 360 6.88 20.96 2.71
N ALA A 361 6.64 21.65 1.59
CA ALA A 361 7.10 21.31 0.24
C ALA A 361 8.63 21.14 0.05
N ALA A 362 9.42 21.18 1.12
CA ALA A 362 10.87 21.09 1.15
C ALA A 362 11.40 19.67 1.46
N TRP A 363 10.50 18.66 1.68
CA TRP A 363 10.99 17.35 2.03
C TRP A 363 10.98 16.39 0.85
N ILE A 364 12.13 16.19 0.26
CA ILE A 364 12.46 15.10 -0.64
C ILE A 364 13.73 14.46 -0.04
N GLY A 365 13.60 13.27 0.58
CA GLY A 365 14.70 12.36 0.84
C GLY A 365 15.62 12.65 2.05
N GLY A 366 15.11 13.07 3.19
CA GLY A 366 15.85 13.02 4.46
C GLY A 366 15.42 11.84 5.35
N GLU A 367 16.31 11.30 6.18
CA GLU A 367 15.88 10.48 7.33
C GLU A 367 14.98 11.37 8.19
N SER A 368 13.69 11.07 8.21
CA SER A 368 12.77 11.79 9.09
C SER A 368 12.86 11.16 10.46
N ASP A 369 13.07 11.96 11.50
CA ASP A 369 12.93 11.57 12.91
C ASP A 369 11.47 11.23 13.30
N GLY A 370 10.54 11.24 12.34
CA GLY A 370 9.14 10.93 12.55
C GLY A 370 8.89 9.42 12.69
N PRO A 371 7.81 9.03 13.38
CA PRO A 371 7.46 7.63 13.56
C PRO A 371 7.14 7.00 12.20
N SER A 372 7.91 6.00 11.78
CA SER A 372 7.65 5.20 10.60
C SER A 372 6.78 3.98 10.95
N ASN A 373 5.79 3.68 10.11
CA ASN A 373 4.95 2.49 10.23
C ASN A 373 5.48 1.41 9.28
N PRO A 374 6.02 0.28 9.78
CA PRO A 374 6.60 -0.74 8.89
C PRO A 374 5.55 -1.54 8.11
N TYR A 375 4.27 -1.41 8.42
CA TYR A 375 3.18 -2.25 7.90
C TYR A 375 2.31 -1.55 6.86
N ILE A 376 2.23 -0.21 6.90
CA ILE A 376 1.32 0.55 6.05
C ILE A 376 2.12 1.57 5.23
N TYR A 377 1.89 1.56 3.92
CA TYR A 377 2.55 2.45 2.97
C TYR A 377 1.52 3.20 2.14
N LYS A 378 1.85 4.42 1.78
CA LYS A 378 1.17 5.17 0.73
C LYS A 378 1.98 5.08 -0.54
N LEU A 379 1.33 4.66 -1.63
CA LEU A 379 1.90 4.63 -2.98
C LEU A 379 1.39 5.85 -3.75
N PHE A 380 2.29 6.61 -4.38
CA PHE A 380 1.95 7.81 -5.14
C PHE A 380 2.96 8.08 -6.26
N LEU A 381 2.54 8.87 -7.26
CA LEU A 381 3.45 9.45 -8.24
C LEU A 381 4.13 10.66 -7.60
N SER A 382 5.47 10.68 -7.66
CA SER A 382 6.29 11.83 -7.28
C SER A 382 6.52 12.69 -8.52
N HIS A 383 6.40 13.99 -8.40
CA HIS A 383 6.58 14.95 -9.52
C HIS A 383 7.76 15.86 -9.26
#